data_dad453184f9e10bee92120c8319b8692
#
_entry.id   dad453184f9e10bee92120c8319b8692
#
_cell.length_a   1.000
_cell.length_b   1.000
_cell.length_c   1.000
_cell.angle_alpha   90.00
_cell.angle_beta   90.00
_cell.angle_gamma   90.00
#
_symmetry.space_group_name_H-M   'P 1'
#
loop_
_entity.id
_entity.type
_entity.pdbx_description
1 polymer ?
#
loop_
_entity_poly.entity_id
_entity_poly.type
_entity_poly.pdbx_seq_one_letter_code
_entity_poly.pdbx_strand_id
1 'polypeptide(L)'
;MSETQPLVGIIMGSQSDWPTMKHAADVLSDLGIPFESKIVSAHRTPDRLYDYAKTAKERGLKCVIAGAGGAAHLPGMTAAMTALPVFGVPIKSSTLSGKDSLLSIVQMPGGIPVGTLAIGKAGAINAGLLSASVIALMDDTVAEKLEAWREAQTASIAEEPVDSE
;
A
#
# COMPACT_ATOMS: atom_id res chain seq x y z
N MET A 1 22.80 12.06 -11.56
CA MET A 1 22.17 10.75 -11.42
C MET A 1 20.70 10.92 -11.76
N SER A 2 20.18 10.23 -12.76
CA SER A 2 18.74 10.28 -13.02
C SER A 2 18.05 9.63 -11.82
N GLU A 3 17.23 10.39 -11.10
CA GLU A 3 16.34 9.81 -10.10
C GLU A 3 15.45 8.79 -10.81
N THR A 4 15.48 7.56 -10.35
CA THR A 4 14.68 6.50 -10.92
C THR A 4 13.21 6.88 -10.70
N GLN A 5 12.43 7.00 -11.77
CA GLN A 5 11.04 7.41 -11.68
C GLN A 5 10.24 6.42 -10.82
N PRO A 6 9.49 6.86 -9.81
CA PRO A 6 8.73 5.97 -8.95
C PRO A 6 7.62 5.26 -9.73
N LEU A 7 7.46 3.97 -9.47
CA LEU A 7 6.40 3.13 -10.05
C LEU A 7 5.23 2.93 -9.08
N VAL A 8 5.47 3.05 -7.77
CA VAL A 8 4.46 2.87 -6.73
C VAL A 8 4.43 4.11 -5.85
N GLY A 9 3.24 4.63 -5.59
CA GLY A 9 3.03 5.69 -4.63
C GLY A 9 2.55 5.12 -3.30
N ILE A 10 3.20 5.49 -2.19
CA ILE A 10 2.74 5.20 -0.83
C ILE A 10 2.25 6.50 -0.23
N ILE A 11 0.96 6.60 0.05
CA ILE A 11 0.37 7.78 0.69
C ILE A 11 -0.30 7.41 2.02
N MET A 12 -0.31 8.35 2.94
CA MET A 12 -0.90 8.18 4.26
C MET A 12 -1.40 9.49 4.83
N GLY A 13 -2.40 9.44 5.70
CA GLY A 13 -3.06 10.63 6.22
C GLY A 13 -2.25 11.41 7.25
N SER A 14 -1.24 10.79 7.88
CA SER A 14 -0.47 11.38 8.96
C SER A 14 0.91 10.74 9.10
N GLN A 15 1.85 11.49 9.67
CA GLN A 15 3.15 10.95 10.08
C GLN A 15 3.02 9.75 11.04
N SER A 16 1.96 9.73 11.86
CA SER A 16 1.70 8.61 12.78
C SER A 16 1.38 7.28 12.08
N ASP A 17 1.04 7.30 10.79
CA ASP A 17 0.78 6.10 10.00
C ASP A 17 2.07 5.48 9.44
N TRP A 18 3.15 6.26 9.39
CA TRP A 18 4.41 5.83 8.79
C TRP A 18 5.01 4.56 9.40
N PRO A 19 5.01 4.34 10.73
CA PRO A 19 5.50 3.08 11.30
C PRO A 19 4.84 1.84 10.72
N THR A 20 3.56 1.92 10.34
CA THR A 20 2.84 0.85 9.65
C THR A 20 3.18 0.83 8.16
N MET A 21 3.07 1.98 7.49
CA MET A 21 3.25 2.07 6.04
C MET A 21 4.68 1.82 5.58
N LYS A 22 5.65 2.04 6.45
CA LYS A 22 7.06 1.71 6.20
C LYS A 22 7.26 0.25 5.81
N HIS A 23 6.46 -0.67 6.30
CA HIS A 23 6.54 -2.07 5.92
C HIS A 23 6.23 -2.32 4.43
N ALA A 24 5.37 -1.51 3.80
CA ALA A 24 5.19 -1.56 2.35
C ALA A 24 6.43 -1.03 1.61
N ALA A 25 7.02 0.05 2.12
CA ALA A 25 8.25 0.61 1.57
C ALA A 25 9.43 -0.37 1.65
N ASP A 26 9.57 -1.06 2.78
CA ASP A 26 10.62 -2.06 2.98
C ASP A 26 10.47 -3.21 1.95
N VAL A 27 9.26 -3.74 1.75
CA VAL A 27 8.99 -4.78 0.74
C VAL A 27 9.36 -4.30 -0.67
N LEU A 28 8.95 -3.10 -1.05
CA LEU A 28 9.27 -2.54 -2.38
C LEU A 28 10.79 -2.34 -2.55
N SER A 29 11.47 -1.89 -1.50
CA SER A 29 12.95 -1.75 -1.49
C SER A 29 13.64 -3.10 -1.69
N ASP A 30 13.22 -4.12 -0.96
CA ASP A 30 13.80 -5.48 -1.04
C ASP A 30 13.63 -6.08 -2.44
N LEU A 31 12.51 -5.78 -3.09
CA LEU A 31 12.22 -6.22 -4.46
C LEU A 31 12.84 -5.30 -5.54
N GLY A 32 13.46 -4.18 -5.13
CA GLY A 32 14.11 -3.23 -6.04
C GLY A 32 13.12 -2.41 -6.87
N ILE A 33 11.91 -2.21 -6.38
CA ILE A 33 10.87 -1.41 -7.05
C ILE A 33 10.97 0.04 -6.59
N PRO A 34 11.15 1.01 -7.50
CA PRO A 34 11.19 2.41 -7.14
C PRO A 34 9.81 2.90 -6.71
N PHE A 35 9.77 3.62 -5.60
CA PHE A 35 8.55 4.18 -5.02
C PHE A 35 8.77 5.57 -4.45
N GLU A 36 7.69 6.27 -4.20
CA GLU A 36 7.68 7.50 -3.40
C GLU A 36 6.76 7.35 -2.18
N SER A 37 7.06 8.07 -1.11
CA SER A 37 6.21 8.12 0.09
C SER A 37 5.81 9.56 0.39
N LYS A 38 4.51 9.81 0.56
CA LYS A 38 3.97 11.16 0.82
C LYS A 38 2.92 11.15 1.92
N ILE A 39 2.90 12.20 2.72
CA ILE A 39 1.78 12.47 3.62
C ILE A 39 0.74 13.27 2.85
N VAL A 40 -0.43 12.65 2.69
CA VAL A 40 -1.58 13.19 1.94
C VAL A 40 -2.83 12.94 2.77
N SER A 41 -3.33 13.96 3.45
CA SER A 41 -4.53 13.82 4.27
C SER A 41 -5.77 14.21 3.48
N ALA A 42 -6.74 13.30 3.39
CA ALA A 42 -8.01 13.57 2.72
C ALA A 42 -8.76 14.76 3.35
N HIS A 43 -8.68 14.90 4.68
CA HIS A 43 -9.43 15.92 5.42
C HIS A 43 -8.64 17.21 5.67
N ARG A 44 -7.30 17.12 5.81
CA ARG A 44 -6.46 18.26 6.20
C ARG A 44 -5.68 18.86 5.03
N THR A 45 -5.47 18.09 3.96
CA THR A 45 -4.78 18.54 2.74
C THR A 45 -5.54 18.10 1.48
N PRO A 46 -6.82 18.50 1.31
CA PRO A 46 -7.66 18.02 0.21
C PRO A 46 -7.08 18.35 -1.16
N ASP A 47 -6.57 19.56 -1.37
CA ASP A 47 -5.97 19.95 -2.65
C ASP A 47 -4.73 19.12 -2.99
N ARG A 48 -3.91 18.78 -1.98
CA ARG A 48 -2.77 17.86 -2.16
C ARG A 48 -3.23 16.49 -2.61
N LEU A 49 -4.33 15.98 -2.05
CA LEU A 49 -4.91 14.72 -2.48
C LEU A 49 -5.38 14.78 -3.94
N TYR A 50 -6.08 15.85 -4.32
CA TYR A 50 -6.53 16.06 -5.69
C TYR A 50 -5.37 16.05 -6.68
N ASP A 51 -4.36 16.85 -6.41
CA ASP A 51 -3.15 16.92 -7.22
C ASP A 51 -2.46 15.58 -7.32
N TYR A 52 -2.25 14.92 -6.17
CA TYR A 52 -1.56 13.63 -6.13
C TYR A 52 -2.26 12.57 -6.98
N ALA A 53 -3.56 12.37 -6.76
CA ALA A 53 -4.33 11.32 -7.42
C ALA A 53 -4.49 11.58 -8.93
N LYS A 54 -4.77 12.83 -9.33
CA LYS A 54 -4.97 13.18 -10.74
C LYS A 54 -3.70 13.13 -11.57
N THR A 55 -2.56 13.46 -10.98
CA THR A 55 -1.26 13.44 -11.69
C THR A 55 -0.51 12.12 -11.59
N ALA A 56 -0.96 11.20 -10.74
CA ALA A 56 -0.26 9.95 -10.44
C ALA A 56 0.11 9.16 -11.71
N LYS A 57 -0.83 8.99 -12.64
CA LYS A 57 -0.62 8.26 -13.89
C LYS A 57 0.39 8.97 -14.80
N GLU A 58 0.29 10.30 -14.94
CA GLU A 58 1.19 11.11 -15.77
C GLU A 58 2.62 11.09 -15.22
N ARG A 59 2.77 11.03 -13.89
CA ARG A 59 4.06 10.88 -13.22
C ARG A 59 4.66 9.47 -13.33
N GLY A 60 3.98 8.53 -14.00
CA GLY A 60 4.48 7.19 -14.28
C GLY A 60 4.13 6.14 -13.23
N LEU A 61 3.40 6.47 -12.18
CA LEU A 61 2.94 5.48 -11.19
C LEU A 61 2.07 4.41 -11.86
N LYS A 62 2.18 3.19 -11.37
CA LYS A 62 1.41 2.02 -11.82
C LYS A 62 0.32 1.61 -10.82
N CYS A 63 0.53 1.92 -9.55
CA CYS A 63 -0.44 1.73 -8.48
C CYS A 63 -0.15 2.66 -7.31
N VAL A 64 -1.13 2.80 -6.41
CA VAL A 64 -1.03 3.60 -5.19
C VAL A 64 -1.41 2.74 -3.99
N ILE A 65 -0.59 2.76 -2.95
CA ILE A 65 -0.89 2.20 -1.64
C ILE A 65 -1.30 3.36 -0.74
N ALA A 66 -2.51 3.28 -0.17
CA ALA A 66 -3.05 4.35 0.67
C ALA A 66 -3.38 3.81 2.07
N GLY A 67 -2.69 4.31 3.08
CA GLY A 67 -2.95 3.98 4.49
C GLY A 67 -3.76 5.06 5.18
N ALA A 68 -4.78 4.64 5.92
CA ALA A 68 -5.62 5.57 6.68
C ALA A 68 -6.22 4.92 7.92
N GLY A 69 -6.41 5.69 8.98
CA GLY A 69 -7.01 5.26 10.23
C GLY A 69 -8.25 6.06 10.64
N GLY A 70 -9.08 5.46 11.46
CA GLY A 70 -10.34 6.05 11.89
C GLY A 70 -11.35 6.18 10.76
N ALA A 71 -11.83 7.39 10.48
CA ALA A 71 -12.59 7.71 9.26
C ALA A 71 -11.64 7.70 8.07
N ALA A 72 -11.30 6.52 7.60
CA ALA A 72 -10.22 6.24 6.66
C ALA A 72 -10.64 6.48 5.21
N HIS A 73 -10.88 7.73 4.84
CA HIS A 73 -11.42 8.12 3.54
C HIS A 73 -10.37 8.20 2.43
N LEU A 74 -9.09 8.27 2.77
CA LEU A 74 -8.02 8.51 1.79
C LEU A 74 -7.98 7.48 0.64
N PRO A 75 -8.06 6.16 0.88
CA PRO A 75 -8.02 5.18 -0.22
C PRO A 75 -9.19 5.33 -1.19
N GLY A 76 -10.41 5.46 -0.69
CA GLY A 76 -11.61 5.64 -1.50
C GLY A 76 -11.59 6.94 -2.30
N MET A 77 -11.18 8.04 -1.67
CA MET A 77 -11.05 9.32 -2.35
C MET A 77 -9.98 9.28 -3.44
N THR A 78 -8.86 8.61 -3.19
CA THR A 78 -7.81 8.41 -4.21
C THR A 78 -8.35 7.60 -5.38
N ALA A 79 -9.03 6.48 -5.13
CA ALA A 79 -9.61 5.63 -6.16
C ALA A 79 -10.69 6.34 -7.00
N ALA A 80 -11.39 7.32 -6.42
CA ALA A 80 -12.37 8.13 -7.14
C ALA A 80 -11.74 9.10 -8.17
N MET A 81 -10.44 9.38 -8.06
CA MET A 81 -9.75 10.38 -8.87
C MET A 81 -8.68 9.82 -9.79
N THR A 82 -8.40 8.53 -9.74
CA THR A 82 -7.45 7.86 -10.63
C THR A 82 -7.98 6.49 -11.07
N ALA A 83 -7.65 6.08 -12.28
CA ALA A 83 -7.92 4.73 -12.78
C ALA A 83 -6.80 3.73 -12.43
N LEU A 84 -5.72 4.17 -11.77
CA LEU A 84 -4.68 3.28 -11.29
C LEU A 84 -5.22 2.37 -10.19
N PRO A 85 -4.70 1.14 -10.04
CA PRO A 85 -5.01 0.30 -8.90
C PRO A 85 -4.69 1.02 -7.58
N VAL A 86 -5.64 1.03 -6.65
CA VAL A 86 -5.47 1.59 -5.30
C VAL A 86 -5.63 0.47 -4.28
N PHE A 87 -4.61 0.29 -3.45
CA PHE A 87 -4.58 -0.68 -2.36
C PHE A 87 -4.71 0.05 -1.03
N GLY A 88 -5.79 -0.25 -0.30
CA GLY A 88 -6.08 0.37 0.98
C GLY A 88 -5.53 -0.43 2.15
N VAL A 89 -4.80 0.24 3.03
CA VAL A 89 -4.28 -0.35 4.28
C VAL A 89 -4.99 0.29 5.45
N PRO A 90 -5.87 -0.46 6.15
CA PRO A 90 -6.49 0.03 7.37
C PRO A 90 -5.43 0.16 8.47
N ILE A 91 -5.26 1.36 9.01
CA ILE A 91 -4.35 1.61 10.14
C ILE A 91 -5.08 1.28 11.44
N LYS A 92 -4.40 0.57 12.33
CA LYS A 92 -4.95 0.26 13.64
C LYS A 92 -5.23 1.54 14.43
N SER A 93 -6.48 1.73 14.84
CA SER A 93 -6.92 2.84 15.68
C SER A 93 -6.94 2.46 17.15
N SER A 94 -6.86 3.45 18.05
CA SER A 94 -6.85 3.22 19.50
C SER A 94 -8.20 2.75 20.04
N THR A 95 -9.30 3.32 19.56
CA THR A 95 -10.64 3.09 20.12
C THR A 95 -11.27 1.79 19.61
N LEU A 96 -11.21 1.51 18.31
CA LEU A 96 -11.87 0.36 17.67
C LEU A 96 -10.90 -0.64 17.05
N SER A 97 -9.61 -0.54 17.41
CA SER A 97 -8.57 -1.50 16.99
C SER A 97 -8.44 -1.65 15.46
N GLY A 98 -8.83 -0.66 14.70
CA GLY A 98 -8.77 -0.64 13.25
C GLY A 98 -10.02 -1.14 12.53
N LYS A 99 -11.06 -1.59 13.24
CA LYS A 99 -12.35 -1.97 12.63
C LYS A 99 -13.01 -0.77 11.93
N ASP A 100 -12.96 0.39 12.54
CA ASP A 100 -13.41 1.65 11.96
C ASP A 100 -12.65 1.99 10.67
N SER A 101 -11.33 1.83 10.68
CA SER A 101 -10.50 2.01 9.50
C SER A 101 -10.87 1.02 8.38
N LEU A 102 -10.97 -0.26 8.70
CA LEU A 102 -11.34 -1.31 7.75
C LEU A 102 -12.72 -1.04 7.13
N LEU A 103 -13.73 -0.78 7.95
CA LEU A 103 -15.10 -0.56 7.47
C LEU A 103 -15.23 0.74 6.67
N SER A 104 -14.41 1.75 6.95
CA SER A 104 -14.35 2.99 6.16
C SER A 104 -13.77 2.78 4.75
N ILE A 105 -12.95 1.75 4.56
CA ILE A 105 -12.22 1.50 3.30
C ILE A 105 -12.93 0.44 2.46
N VAL A 106 -13.41 -0.67 3.07
CA VAL A 106 -13.76 -1.89 2.34
C VAL A 106 -15.07 -1.81 1.57
N GLN A 107 -16.08 -1.09 2.08
CA GLN A 107 -17.43 -1.04 1.49
C GLN A 107 -17.56 0.03 0.40
N MET A 108 -16.70 -0.05 -0.61
CA MET A 108 -16.74 0.88 -1.76
C MET A 108 -17.97 0.61 -2.65
N PRO A 109 -18.56 1.67 -3.22
CA PRO A 109 -19.67 1.52 -4.17
C PRO A 109 -19.20 0.83 -5.46
N GLY A 110 -20.09 0.13 -6.12
CA GLY A 110 -19.82 -0.43 -7.44
C GLY A 110 -19.33 0.65 -8.42
N GLY A 111 -18.22 0.40 -9.10
CA GLY A 111 -17.60 1.32 -10.04
C GLY A 111 -16.33 2.01 -9.54
N ILE A 112 -16.13 2.11 -8.22
CA ILE A 112 -14.91 2.72 -7.63
C ILE A 112 -14.24 1.70 -6.71
N PRO A 113 -13.39 0.81 -7.23
CA PRO A 113 -12.78 -0.24 -6.44
C PRO A 113 -11.58 0.23 -5.63
N VAL A 114 -11.45 -0.30 -4.41
CA VAL A 114 -10.23 -0.27 -3.60
C VAL A 114 -9.89 -1.70 -3.20
N GLY A 115 -8.69 -2.17 -3.51
CA GLY A 115 -8.18 -3.45 -3.02
C GLY A 115 -7.79 -3.34 -1.55
N THR A 116 -8.69 -3.68 -0.64
CA THR A 116 -8.49 -3.51 0.81
C THR A 116 -7.70 -4.69 1.40
N LEU A 117 -6.60 -4.39 2.08
CA LEU A 117 -5.72 -5.37 2.72
C LEU A 117 -6.03 -5.50 4.22
N ALA A 118 -5.28 -6.33 4.91
CA ALA A 118 -5.42 -6.55 6.34
C ALA A 118 -5.11 -5.28 7.16
N ILE A 119 -5.62 -5.24 8.39
CA ILE A 119 -5.34 -4.14 9.33
C ILE A 119 -3.86 -4.17 9.75
N GLY A 120 -3.20 -3.02 9.69
CA GLY A 120 -1.87 -2.82 10.26
C GLY A 120 -0.73 -3.40 9.43
N LYS A 121 0.31 -3.89 10.10
CA LYS A 121 1.57 -4.35 9.50
C LYS A 121 1.37 -5.37 8.37
N ALA A 122 0.56 -6.40 8.60
CA ALA A 122 0.30 -7.43 7.59
C ALA A 122 -0.33 -6.85 6.32
N GLY A 123 -1.25 -5.91 6.48
CA GLY A 123 -1.86 -5.20 5.35
C GLY A 123 -0.86 -4.35 4.56
N ALA A 124 0.05 -3.66 5.24
CA ALA A 124 1.09 -2.88 4.58
C ALA A 124 2.07 -3.77 3.79
N ILE A 125 2.53 -4.89 4.38
CA ILE A 125 3.36 -5.88 3.70
C ILE A 125 2.65 -6.41 2.45
N ASN A 126 1.39 -6.84 2.60
CA ASN A 126 0.61 -7.41 1.50
C ASN A 126 0.30 -6.38 0.41
N ALA A 127 0.12 -5.11 0.77
CA ALA A 127 -0.03 -4.03 -0.22
C ALA A 127 1.25 -3.84 -1.04
N GLY A 128 2.42 -3.90 -0.42
CA GLY A 128 3.71 -3.90 -1.10
C GLY A 128 3.86 -5.08 -2.06
N LEU A 129 3.55 -6.30 -1.61
CA LEU A 129 3.62 -7.51 -2.42
C LEU A 129 2.61 -7.50 -3.59
N LEU A 130 1.38 -7.02 -3.35
CA LEU A 130 0.37 -6.92 -4.40
C LEU A 130 0.74 -5.86 -5.43
N SER A 131 1.35 -4.74 -5.00
CA SER A 131 1.94 -3.75 -5.90
C SER A 131 3.07 -4.35 -6.74
N ALA A 132 3.95 -5.15 -6.10
CA ALA A 132 4.98 -5.90 -6.82
C ALA A 132 4.40 -6.86 -7.85
N SER A 133 3.29 -7.53 -7.54
CA SER A 133 2.58 -8.41 -8.50
C SER A 133 2.09 -7.63 -9.72
N VAL A 134 1.59 -6.41 -9.53
CA VAL A 134 1.18 -5.53 -10.64
C VAL A 134 2.39 -5.18 -11.53
N ILE A 135 3.51 -4.79 -10.91
CA ILE A 135 4.73 -4.45 -11.66
C ILE A 135 5.31 -5.68 -12.38
N ALA A 136 5.28 -6.85 -11.73
CA ALA A 136 5.76 -8.11 -12.27
C ALA A 136 5.06 -8.55 -13.57
N LEU A 137 3.86 -8.05 -13.85
CA LEU A 137 3.17 -8.28 -15.13
C LEU A 137 3.89 -7.64 -16.32
N MET A 138 4.79 -6.68 -16.07
CA MET A 138 5.48 -5.89 -17.09
C MET A 138 7.01 -5.88 -16.92
N ASP A 139 7.53 -6.51 -15.88
CA ASP A 139 8.96 -6.51 -15.53
C ASP A 139 9.37 -7.88 -15.00
N ASP A 140 10.07 -8.64 -15.87
CA ASP A 140 10.51 -10.01 -15.57
C ASP A 140 11.49 -10.05 -14.39
N THR A 141 12.32 -9.02 -14.19
CA THR A 141 13.24 -8.95 -13.06
C THR A 141 12.50 -8.86 -11.74
N VAL A 142 11.42 -8.08 -11.70
CA VAL A 142 10.55 -7.99 -10.52
C VAL A 142 9.79 -9.30 -10.33
N ALA A 143 9.32 -9.95 -11.39
CA ALA A 143 8.65 -11.25 -11.32
C ALA A 143 9.55 -12.31 -10.66
N GLU A 144 10.80 -12.45 -11.13
CA GLU A 144 11.79 -13.37 -10.56
C GLU A 144 12.07 -13.10 -9.07
N LYS A 145 12.24 -11.84 -8.69
CA LYS A 145 12.46 -11.45 -7.29
C LYS A 145 11.25 -11.74 -6.41
N LEU A 146 10.03 -11.52 -6.92
CA LEU A 146 8.81 -11.81 -6.19
C LEU A 146 8.63 -13.31 -5.96
N GLU A 147 8.92 -14.13 -6.96
CA GLU A 147 8.91 -15.59 -6.83
C GLU A 147 9.93 -16.07 -5.80
N ALA A 148 11.17 -15.59 -5.90
CA ALA A 148 12.22 -15.90 -4.92
C ALA A 148 11.84 -15.47 -3.49
N TRP A 149 11.18 -14.32 -3.33
CA TRP A 149 10.67 -13.88 -2.04
C TRP A 149 9.63 -14.87 -1.48
N ARG A 150 8.71 -15.35 -2.32
CA ARG A 150 7.68 -16.32 -1.92
C ARG A 150 8.28 -17.68 -1.55
N GLU A 151 9.25 -18.14 -2.32
CA GLU A 151 9.98 -19.38 -2.03
C GLU A 151 10.72 -19.29 -0.70
N ALA A 152 11.42 -18.18 -0.44
CA ALA A 152 12.11 -17.93 0.82
C ALA A 152 11.13 -17.91 2.01
N GLN A 153 9.97 -17.29 1.85
CA GLN A 153 8.92 -17.30 2.87
C GLN A 153 8.44 -18.73 3.14
N THR A 154 8.17 -19.52 2.11
CA THR A 154 7.77 -20.93 2.27
C THR A 154 8.83 -21.73 3.00
N ALA A 155 10.09 -21.58 2.62
CA ALA A 155 11.21 -22.27 3.24
C ALA A 155 11.44 -21.86 4.72
N SER A 156 10.98 -20.68 5.12
CA SER A 156 11.12 -20.20 6.49
C SER A 156 10.11 -20.81 7.47
N ILE A 157 9.09 -21.49 6.99
CA ILE A 157 8.06 -22.10 7.83
C ILE A 157 8.53 -23.47 8.29
N ALA A 158 8.71 -23.65 9.60
CA ALA A 158 9.08 -24.94 10.18
C ALA A 158 7.95 -25.96 10.05
N GLU A 159 8.30 -27.21 9.80
CA GLU A 159 7.32 -28.31 9.78
C GLU A 159 6.79 -28.64 11.18
N GLU A 160 7.64 -28.50 12.20
CA GLU A 160 7.29 -28.83 13.58
C GLU A 160 7.30 -27.56 14.45
N PRO A 161 6.37 -27.44 15.42
CA PRO A 161 6.39 -26.35 16.37
C PRO A 161 7.62 -26.48 17.30
N VAL A 162 8.19 -25.34 17.67
CA VAL A 162 9.23 -25.24 18.69
C VAL A 162 8.71 -24.44 19.87
N ASP A 163 9.02 -24.86 21.09
CA ASP A 163 8.67 -24.10 22.29
C ASP A 163 9.46 -22.79 22.29
N SER A 164 8.75 -21.68 22.49
CA SER A 164 9.38 -20.37 22.69
C SER A 164 9.98 -20.32 24.09
N GLU A 165 11.27 -20.00 24.19
CA GLU A 165 11.93 -19.68 25.47
C GLU A 165 11.35 -18.44 26.15
#